data_3d61c9d2bcadcc07116fa13a61caa48f
#
_entry.id   3d61c9d2bcadcc07116fa13a61caa48f
#
_cell.length_a   1.000
_cell.length_b   1.000
_cell.length_c   1.000
_cell.angle_alpha   90.00
_cell.angle_beta   90.00
_cell.angle_gamma   90.00
#
_symmetry.space_group_name_H-M   'P 1'
#
loop_
_entity.id
_entity.type
_entity.pdbx_description
1 polymer ?
#
loop_
_entity_poly.entity_id
_entity_poly.type
_entity_poly.pdbx_seq_one_letter_code
_entity_poly.pdbx_strand_id
1 'polypeptide(L)'
;DIRYTFADTRTQIFLGNLIQDAVRFDFTQQLGLRQEMGDKGIVATSLVFNVMPVELWSDPFATGVDRSSTDVKSKGARFAWDKIWGSNFYGNLTTREVDMDEERSGQQYDQSHGTHYADLLDRNGKMHDMELSYQWHFGGNQLLEPAIVYKQARLDGSAESFKNTGLKLTYAKRGPQWSFVSNLYTGKRKYDEANPIFGQRADADEFAINGTFFWHNLFGVN
;
A
#
# COMPACT_ATOMS: atom_id res chain seq x y z
N ASP A 1 7.35 4.63 15.95
CA ASP A 1 6.77 3.31 16.32
C ASP A 1 6.89 3.11 17.83
N ILE A 2 5.81 2.63 18.44
CA ILE A 2 5.79 2.22 19.86
C ILE A 2 5.67 0.70 19.87
N ARG A 3 6.51 0.03 20.67
CA ARG A 3 6.53 -1.44 20.79
C ARG A 3 6.70 -1.85 22.23
N TYR A 4 5.93 -2.85 22.64
CA TYR A 4 6.09 -3.48 23.94
C TYR A 4 6.18 -5.00 23.76
N THR A 5 7.22 -5.62 24.32
CA THR A 5 7.49 -7.05 24.16
C THR A 5 7.34 -7.77 25.49
N PHE A 6 6.49 -8.78 25.52
CA PHE A 6 6.36 -9.75 26.60
C PHE A 6 7.41 -10.84 26.38
N ALA A 7 8.51 -10.77 27.13
CA ALA A 7 9.67 -11.64 26.92
C ALA A 7 9.34 -13.14 27.08
N ASP A 8 8.55 -13.48 28.10
CA ASP A 8 8.21 -14.88 28.43
C ASP A 8 7.40 -15.57 27.33
N THR A 9 6.51 -14.83 26.68
CA THR A 9 5.66 -15.37 25.61
C THR A 9 6.20 -15.06 24.22
N ARG A 10 7.25 -14.22 24.10
CA ARG A 10 7.78 -13.70 22.83
C ARG A 10 6.71 -13.05 21.97
N THR A 11 5.77 -12.38 22.63
CA THR A 11 4.68 -11.64 22.00
C THR A 11 4.99 -10.16 22.05
N GLN A 12 4.73 -9.43 20.97
CA GLN A 12 4.94 -7.99 20.91
C GLN A 12 3.64 -7.30 20.49
N ILE A 13 3.27 -6.27 21.24
CA ILE A 13 2.25 -5.30 20.81
C ILE A 13 2.99 -4.16 20.12
N PHE A 14 2.47 -3.67 19.02
CA PHE A 14 3.08 -2.56 18.31
C PHE A 14 2.04 -1.58 17.74
N LEU A 15 2.41 -0.31 17.72
CA LEU A 15 1.72 0.78 17.04
C LEU A 15 2.74 1.51 16.17
N GLY A 16 2.48 1.70 14.90
CA GLY A 16 3.42 2.37 14.02
C GLY A 16 2.90 2.59 12.61
N ASN A 17 3.72 3.25 11.81
CA ASN A 17 3.40 3.51 10.41
C ASN A 17 3.68 2.27 9.55
N LEU A 18 2.85 2.06 8.55
CA LEU A 18 3.07 1.07 7.51
C LEU A 18 4.01 1.68 6.46
N ILE A 19 5.32 1.41 6.59
CA ILE A 19 6.38 2.05 5.78
C ILE A 19 6.20 1.81 4.28
N GLN A 20 5.53 0.73 3.88
CA GLN A 20 5.27 0.41 2.47
C GLN A 20 4.38 1.47 1.78
N ASP A 21 3.55 2.16 2.53
CA ASP A 21 2.66 3.20 2.01
C ASP A 21 3.26 4.62 2.10
N ALA A 22 4.35 4.79 2.85
CA ALA A 22 5.04 6.08 2.96
C ALA A 22 5.58 6.60 1.61
N VAL A 23 5.86 5.70 0.67
CA VAL A 23 6.25 6.04 -0.70
C VAL A 23 5.08 6.64 -1.52
N ARG A 24 3.85 6.37 -1.11
CA ARG A 24 2.63 6.85 -1.77
C ARG A 24 1.98 8.03 -1.04
N PHE A 25 2.63 8.57 0.00
CA PHE A 25 2.06 9.60 0.88
C PHE A 25 0.76 9.15 1.58
N ASP A 26 0.52 7.85 1.68
CA ASP A 26 -0.61 7.27 2.41
C ASP A 26 -0.15 7.06 3.87
N PHE A 27 -0.63 7.92 4.76
CA PHE A 27 -0.29 7.88 6.20
C PHE A 27 -1.07 6.77 6.91
N THR A 28 -0.89 5.56 6.45
CA THR A 28 -1.49 4.38 7.07
C THR A 28 -0.76 4.02 8.36
N GLN A 29 -1.51 3.89 9.45
CA GLN A 29 -1.02 3.36 10.71
C GLN A 29 -1.50 1.93 10.93
N GLN A 30 -0.77 1.22 11.78
CA GLN A 30 -1.12 -0.13 12.18
C GLN A 30 -0.98 -0.31 13.68
N LEU A 31 -1.98 -0.96 14.29
CA LEU A 31 -1.96 -1.44 15.66
C LEU A 31 -2.08 -2.97 15.64
N GLY A 32 -1.13 -3.68 16.21
CA GLY A 32 -1.14 -5.12 16.06
C GLY A 32 -0.37 -5.89 17.10
N LEU A 33 -0.41 -7.19 16.89
CA LEU A 33 0.31 -8.21 17.67
C LEU A 33 1.28 -8.93 16.73
N ARG A 34 2.47 -9.21 17.24
CA ARG A 34 3.49 -10.02 16.61
C ARG A 34 3.88 -11.15 17.56
N GLN A 35 3.94 -12.37 17.03
CA GLN A 35 4.25 -13.57 17.77
C GLN A 35 5.39 -14.33 17.12
N GLU A 36 6.44 -14.63 17.88
CA GLU A 36 7.48 -15.56 17.45
C GLU A 36 6.98 -17.00 17.60
N MET A 37 7.08 -17.78 16.53
CA MET A 37 6.60 -19.16 16.41
C MET A 37 7.77 -20.17 16.35
N GLY A 38 8.91 -19.81 16.95
CA GLY A 38 10.12 -20.63 16.94
C GLY A 38 10.68 -20.80 15.52
N ASP A 39 10.89 -22.04 15.11
CA ASP A 39 11.41 -22.42 13.79
C ASP A 39 10.45 -22.11 12.62
N LYS A 40 9.19 -21.80 12.93
CA LYS A 40 8.20 -21.43 11.91
C LYS A 40 8.24 -19.95 11.53
N GLY A 41 9.08 -19.15 12.18
CA GLY A 41 9.23 -17.73 11.92
C GLY A 41 8.37 -16.85 12.82
N ILE A 42 7.96 -15.68 12.33
CA ILE A 42 7.23 -14.68 13.12
C ILE A 42 5.95 -14.33 12.37
N VAL A 43 4.81 -14.47 13.04
CA VAL A 43 3.52 -14.02 12.49
C VAL A 43 3.08 -12.72 13.14
N ALA A 44 2.43 -11.87 12.37
CA ALA A 44 1.85 -10.64 12.87
C ALA A 44 0.45 -10.43 12.30
N THR A 45 -0.44 -9.91 13.13
CA THR A 45 -1.76 -9.45 12.72
C THR A 45 -1.95 -8.01 13.21
N SER A 46 -2.53 -7.16 12.40
CA SER A 46 -2.79 -5.77 12.77
C SER A 46 -4.05 -5.22 12.13
N LEU A 47 -4.65 -4.27 12.82
CA LEU A 47 -5.60 -3.33 12.23
C LEU A 47 -4.80 -2.25 11.51
N VAL A 48 -5.24 -1.86 10.34
CA VAL A 48 -4.64 -0.79 9.53
C VAL A 48 -5.67 0.29 9.28
N PHE A 49 -5.28 1.55 9.39
CA PHE A 49 -6.17 2.69 9.21
C PHE A 49 -5.37 3.96 8.87
N ASN A 50 -5.96 4.86 8.11
CA ASN A 50 -5.37 6.18 7.94
C ASN A 50 -5.85 7.12 9.06
N VAL A 51 -4.89 7.80 9.70
CA VAL A 51 -5.17 8.77 10.79
C VAL A 51 -5.51 10.13 10.22
N MET A 52 -4.85 10.48 9.12
CA MET A 52 -5.16 11.69 8.37
C MET A 52 -5.84 11.29 7.06
N PRO A 53 -7.03 11.81 6.79
CA PRO A 53 -7.68 11.58 5.51
C PRO A 53 -6.80 12.12 4.37
N VAL A 54 -6.86 11.44 3.25
CA VAL A 54 -6.23 11.90 2.01
C VAL A 54 -7.30 12.66 1.22
N GLU A 55 -7.03 13.91 0.87
CA GLU A 55 -7.94 14.67 0.03
C GLU A 55 -7.81 14.28 -1.44
N LEU A 56 -8.93 13.96 -2.05
CA LEU A 56 -9.07 13.75 -3.49
C LEU A 56 -10.21 14.61 -4.05
N TRP A 57 -10.30 14.71 -5.36
CA TRP A 57 -11.47 15.33 -6.00
C TRP A 57 -12.70 14.44 -5.81
N SER A 58 -13.82 15.04 -5.37
CA SER A 58 -15.10 14.34 -5.24
C SER A 58 -15.60 13.83 -6.60
N ASP A 59 -15.48 14.64 -7.65
CA ASP A 59 -15.68 14.24 -9.04
C ASP A 59 -14.42 14.56 -9.86
N PRO A 60 -13.54 13.56 -10.15
CA PRO A 60 -12.33 13.76 -10.93
C PRO A 60 -12.63 14.02 -12.42
N PHE A 61 -13.84 13.70 -12.89
CA PHE A 61 -14.26 13.83 -14.28
C PHE A 61 -14.95 15.18 -14.57
N ALA A 62 -15.21 15.98 -13.53
CA ALA A 62 -15.83 17.30 -13.69
C ALA A 62 -14.92 18.24 -14.49
N THR A 63 -15.48 18.89 -15.51
CA THR A 63 -14.80 19.85 -16.38
C THR A 63 -15.62 21.12 -16.53
N GLY A 64 -14.93 22.26 -16.61
CA GLY A 64 -15.59 23.56 -16.81
C GLY A 64 -16.33 24.11 -15.60
N VAL A 65 -16.15 23.49 -14.42
CA VAL A 65 -16.71 23.89 -13.12
C VAL A 65 -15.64 23.82 -12.04
N ASP A 66 -15.85 24.51 -10.93
CA ASP A 66 -14.99 24.38 -9.75
C ASP A 66 -15.15 22.98 -9.16
N ARG A 67 -14.03 22.32 -8.88
CA ARG A 67 -14.01 21.00 -8.27
C ARG A 67 -13.98 21.10 -6.76
N SER A 68 -14.78 20.28 -6.07
CA SER A 68 -14.70 20.10 -4.62
C SER A 68 -13.78 18.92 -4.27
N SER A 69 -13.04 19.04 -3.17
CA SER A 69 -12.30 17.91 -2.59
C SER A 69 -13.21 17.11 -1.66
N THR A 70 -12.83 15.86 -1.42
CA THR A 70 -13.45 14.95 -0.46
C THR A 70 -12.38 14.19 0.30
N ASP A 71 -12.65 13.86 1.54
CA ASP A 71 -11.79 13.03 2.37
C ASP A 71 -11.96 11.56 2.04
N VAL A 72 -10.83 10.85 1.95
CA VAL A 72 -10.78 9.40 1.76
C VAL A 72 -10.32 8.75 3.05
N LYS A 73 -11.14 7.85 3.57
CA LYS A 73 -10.86 7.05 4.74
C LYS A 73 -10.57 5.61 4.34
N SER A 74 -9.63 4.97 5.03
CA SER A 74 -9.41 3.55 4.87
C SER A 74 -9.16 2.86 6.19
N LYS A 75 -9.73 1.67 6.36
CA LYS A 75 -9.57 0.80 7.52
C LYS A 75 -9.54 -0.65 7.09
N GLY A 76 -8.84 -1.48 7.82
CA GLY A 76 -8.75 -2.89 7.45
C GLY A 76 -7.89 -3.71 8.38
N ALA A 77 -7.42 -4.83 7.87
CA ALA A 77 -6.58 -5.76 8.59
C ALA A 77 -5.38 -6.18 7.73
N ARG A 78 -4.27 -6.45 8.40
CA ARG A 78 -3.05 -6.97 7.79
C ARG A 78 -2.62 -8.24 8.52
N PHE A 79 -2.20 -9.22 7.75
CA PHE A 79 -1.46 -10.40 8.19
C PHE A 79 -0.06 -10.36 7.58
N ALA A 80 0.97 -10.66 8.37
CA ALA A 80 2.33 -10.82 7.88
C ALA A 80 2.97 -12.06 8.48
N TRP A 81 3.81 -12.72 7.69
CA TRP A 81 4.60 -13.87 8.12
C TRP A 81 6.05 -13.68 7.69
N ASP A 82 6.88 -13.41 8.67
CA ASP A 82 8.31 -13.19 8.49
C ASP A 82 9.05 -14.51 8.69
N LYS A 83 10.09 -14.77 7.89
CA LYS A 83 10.90 -16.01 7.95
C LYS A 83 10.04 -17.27 7.87
N ILE A 84 9.19 -17.35 6.86
CA ILE A 84 8.24 -18.45 6.64
C ILE A 84 8.96 -19.81 6.75
N TRP A 85 8.56 -20.63 7.73
CA TRP A 85 9.21 -21.93 8.04
C TRP A 85 10.73 -21.81 8.27
N GLY A 86 11.20 -20.75 8.92
CA GLY A 86 12.62 -20.51 9.20
C GLY A 86 13.45 -20.12 7.96
N SER A 87 12.83 -19.98 6.80
CA SER A 87 13.49 -19.56 5.56
C SER A 87 13.67 -18.04 5.49
N ASN A 88 14.21 -17.56 4.37
CA ASN A 88 14.30 -16.14 4.07
C ASN A 88 13.10 -15.60 3.28
N PHE A 89 11.98 -16.33 3.23
CA PHE A 89 10.73 -15.85 2.65
C PHE A 89 9.93 -15.04 3.65
N TYR A 90 9.31 -13.97 3.13
CA TYR A 90 8.44 -13.05 3.86
C TYR A 90 7.16 -12.84 3.05
N GLY A 91 6.02 -12.89 3.71
CA GLY A 91 4.74 -12.70 3.04
C GLY A 91 3.84 -11.77 3.83
N ASN A 92 3.02 -11.01 3.11
CA ASN A 92 1.99 -10.22 3.75
C ASN A 92 0.74 -10.12 2.88
N LEU A 93 -0.39 -9.97 3.57
CA LEU A 93 -1.71 -9.74 3.00
C LEU A 93 -2.34 -8.59 3.77
N THR A 94 -2.81 -7.57 3.06
CA THR A 94 -3.58 -6.47 3.64
C THR A 94 -4.92 -6.39 2.92
N THR A 95 -6.00 -6.28 3.67
CA THR A 95 -7.34 -6.01 3.16
C THR A 95 -7.84 -4.74 3.80
N ARG A 96 -8.29 -3.78 2.97
CA ARG A 96 -8.81 -2.48 3.43
C ARG A 96 -10.13 -2.17 2.75
N GLU A 97 -11.03 -1.57 3.48
CA GLU A 97 -12.18 -0.85 2.97
C GLU A 97 -11.76 0.60 2.73
N VAL A 98 -12.14 1.14 1.60
CA VAL A 98 -11.90 2.54 1.20
C VAL A 98 -13.26 3.20 1.08
N ASP A 99 -13.41 4.34 1.75
CA ASP A 99 -14.66 5.08 1.85
C ASP A 99 -14.38 6.57 1.65
N MET A 100 -15.11 7.18 0.74
CA MET A 100 -15.03 8.61 0.43
C MET A 100 -16.23 9.32 1.05
N ASP A 101 -15.98 10.41 1.78
CA ASP A 101 -17.06 11.16 2.44
C ASP A 101 -18.07 11.70 1.42
N GLU A 102 -17.59 12.15 0.26
CA GLU A 102 -18.43 12.58 -0.87
C GLU A 102 -17.93 11.98 -2.18
N GLU A 103 -18.48 10.83 -2.59
CA GLU A 103 -18.20 10.22 -3.88
C GLU A 103 -19.19 10.76 -4.93
N ARG A 104 -18.67 11.42 -5.96
CA ARG A 104 -19.45 12.06 -7.03
C ARG A 104 -18.89 11.80 -8.42
N SER A 105 -18.01 10.80 -8.57
CA SER A 105 -17.37 10.48 -9.86
C SER A 105 -18.39 10.35 -10.98
N GLY A 106 -18.23 11.17 -12.02
CA GLY A 106 -19.07 11.16 -13.19
C GLY A 106 -20.46 11.82 -13.05
N GLN A 107 -20.84 12.29 -11.86
CA GLN A 107 -22.17 12.88 -11.66
C GLN A 107 -22.37 14.15 -12.49
N GLN A 108 -21.35 15.00 -12.59
CA GLN A 108 -21.43 16.21 -13.41
C GLN A 108 -21.57 15.85 -14.92
N TYR A 109 -20.88 14.80 -15.35
CA TYR A 109 -21.00 14.30 -16.71
C TYR A 109 -22.41 13.78 -17.01
N ASP A 110 -22.98 12.97 -16.11
CA ASP A 110 -24.35 12.45 -16.21
C ASP A 110 -25.39 13.56 -16.31
N GLN A 111 -25.28 14.57 -15.45
CA GLN A 111 -26.19 15.72 -15.47
C GLN A 111 -26.15 16.49 -16.77
N SER A 112 -24.96 16.63 -17.38
CA SER A 112 -24.80 17.41 -18.62
C SER A 112 -25.12 16.63 -19.90
N HIS A 113 -25.05 15.28 -19.87
CA HIS A 113 -25.22 14.43 -21.05
C HIS A 113 -26.42 13.47 -20.94
N GLY A 114 -27.13 13.42 -19.80
CA GLY A 114 -28.28 12.55 -19.61
C GLY A 114 -27.89 11.07 -19.56
N THR A 115 -26.69 10.74 -19.04
CA THR A 115 -26.15 9.39 -18.89
C THR A 115 -26.33 8.88 -17.45
N HIS A 116 -25.89 7.63 -17.18
CA HIS A 116 -25.89 7.00 -15.85
C HIS A 116 -24.53 6.31 -15.63
N TYR A 117 -23.42 7.04 -15.82
CA TYR A 117 -22.06 6.50 -15.71
C TYR A 117 -21.51 6.55 -14.30
N ALA A 118 -22.08 7.37 -13.41
CA ALA A 118 -21.61 7.53 -12.03
C ALA A 118 -21.54 6.20 -11.28
N ASP A 119 -22.53 5.31 -11.46
CA ASP A 119 -22.55 3.98 -10.82
C ASP A 119 -21.36 3.09 -11.24
N LEU A 120 -20.83 3.28 -12.44
CA LEU A 120 -19.66 2.56 -12.96
C LEU A 120 -18.32 3.17 -12.50
N LEU A 121 -18.35 4.39 -11.97
CA LEU A 121 -17.18 5.19 -11.61
C LEU A 121 -17.02 5.38 -10.08
N ASP A 122 -17.83 4.72 -9.26
CA ASP A 122 -17.77 4.78 -7.80
C ASP A 122 -16.43 4.20 -7.30
N ARG A 123 -15.70 4.97 -6.49
CA ARG A 123 -14.36 4.61 -5.97
C ARG A 123 -14.38 4.07 -4.54
N ASN A 124 -15.57 3.94 -3.91
CA ASN A 124 -15.74 3.21 -2.67
C ASN A 124 -15.54 1.71 -2.89
N GLY A 125 -15.19 0.97 -1.84
CA GLY A 125 -15.07 -0.48 -1.95
C GLY A 125 -13.89 -1.07 -1.18
N LYS A 126 -13.34 -2.17 -1.67
CA LYS A 126 -12.32 -2.95 -0.98
C LYS A 126 -11.04 -3.08 -1.79
N MET A 127 -9.92 -2.99 -1.09
CA MET A 127 -8.59 -3.21 -1.67
C MET A 127 -7.90 -4.37 -0.96
N HIS A 128 -7.23 -5.22 -1.75
CA HIS A 128 -6.42 -6.34 -1.28
C HIS A 128 -5.02 -6.18 -1.83
N ASP A 129 -4.03 -6.16 -0.95
CA ASP A 129 -2.61 -6.08 -1.30
C ASP A 129 -1.92 -7.35 -0.79
N MET A 130 -1.15 -8.01 -1.64
CA MET A 130 -0.36 -9.20 -1.32
C MET A 130 1.08 -8.98 -1.76
N GLU A 131 2.02 -9.40 -0.94
CA GLU A 131 3.43 -9.39 -1.28
C GLU A 131 4.09 -10.66 -0.77
N LEU A 132 4.90 -11.29 -1.61
CA LEU A 132 5.79 -12.39 -1.24
C LEU A 132 7.20 -12.00 -1.66
N SER A 133 8.13 -11.95 -0.70
CA SER A 133 9.53 -11.58 -0.93
C SER A 133 10.50 -12.61 -0.41
N TYR A 134 11.73 -12.56 -0.91
CA TYR A 134 12.86 -13.34 -0.45
C TYR A 134 14.03 -12.43 -0.10
N GLN A 135 14.55 -12.54 1.12
CA GLN A 135 15.68 -11.72 1.59
C GLN A 135 17.01 -12.44 1.40
N TRP A 136 17.83 -11.89 0.54
CA TRP A 136 19.19 -12.36 0.31
C TRP A 136 20.20 -11.42 0.95
N HIS A 137 20.81 -11.86 2.05
CA HIS A 137 21.86 -11.13 2.75
C HIS A 137 23.23 -11.53 2.22
N PHE A 138 24.09 -10.56 1.89
CA PHE A 138 25.42 -10.79 1.40
C PHE A 138 26.41 -9.68 1.86
N GLY A 139 27.71 -9.99 1.86
CA GLY A 139 28.75 -9.03 2.26
C GLY A 139 28.60 -8.49 3.69
N GLY A 140 27.83 -9.16 4.54
CA GLY A 140 27.63 -8.81 5.95
C GLY A 140 26.76 -7.57 6.22
N ASN A 141 26.61 -6.68 5.26
CA ASN A 141 25.89 -5.40 5.41
C ASN A 141 24.98 -5.02 4.24
N GLN A 142 24.71 -5.96 3.35
CA GLN A 142 23.88 -5.75 2.16
C GLN A 142 22.72 -6.72 2.13
N LEU A 143 21.58 -6.24 1.64
CA LEU A 143 20.34 -6.98 1.42
C LEU A 143 19.86 -6.74 0.00
N LEU A 144 19.49 -7.82 -0.67
CA LEU A 144 18.70 -7.79 -1.90
C LEU A 144 17.41 -8.54 -1.64
N GLU A 145 16.29 -7.88 -1.92
CA GLU A 145 14.95 -8.44 -1.67
C GLU A 145 14.06 -8.30 -2.91
N PRO A 146 14.07 -9.31 -3.80
CA PRO A 146 13.05 -9.45 -4.83
C PRO A 146 11.70 -9.81 -4.21
N ALA A 147 10.62 -9.26 -4.76
CA ALA A 147 9.25 -9.54 -4.35
C ALA A 147 8.30 -9.59 -5.54
N ILE A 148 7.29 -10.45 -5.42
CA ILE A 148 6.09 -10.44 -6.26
C ILE A 148 5.03 -9.67 -5.49
N VAL A 149 4.38 -8.72 -6.18
CA VAL A 149 3.33 -7.87 -5.61
C VAL A 149 2.06 -8.09 -6.42
N TYR A 150 0.96 -8.30 -5.72
CA TYR A 150 -0.37 -8.33 -6.30
C TYR A 150 -1.28 -7.38 -5.55
N LYS A 151 -2.02 -6.55 -6.28
CA LYS A 151 -3.02 -5.64 -5.74
C LYS A 151 -4.32 -5.81 -6.50
N GLN A 152 -5.43 -5.86 -5.79
CA GLN A 152 -6.76 -5.86 -6.35
C GLN A 152 -7.59 -4.77 -5.67
N ALA A 153 -8.17 -3.89 -6.48
CA ALA A 153 -9.22 -2.98 -6.09
C ALA A 153 -10.55 -3.55 -6.59
N ARG A 154 -11.44 -3.87 -5.68
CA ARG A 154 -12.84 -4.22 -5.93
C ARG A 154 -13.69 -3.06 -5.44
N LEU A 155 -13.88 -2.10 -6.32
CA LEU A 155 -14.65 -0.90 -6.03
C LEU A 155 -16.10 -1.11 -6.47
N ASP A 156 -16.99 -0.31 -5.94
CA ASP A 156 -18.42 -0.37 -6.27
C ASP A 156 -18.65 -0.01 -7.75
N GLY A 157 -17.82 0.89 -8.30
CA GLY A 157 -17.73 1.14 -9.75
C GLY A 157 -16.81 0.17 -10.47
N SER A 158 -17.35 -0.62 -11.38
CA SER A 158 -16.60 -1.63 -12.12
C SER A 158 -15.51 -1.05 -13.04
N ALA A 159 -15.71 0.16 -13.56
CA ALA A 159 -14.73 0.86 -14.41
C ALA A 159 -13.51 1.40 -13.61
N GLU A 160 -13.63 1.53 -12.28
CA GLU A 160 -12.56 1.92 -11.36
C GLU A 160 -11.92 0.70 -10.66
N SER A 161 -12.53 -0.48 -10.81
CA SER A 161 -12.00 -1.74 -10.29
C SER A 161 -10.84 -2.24 -11.14
N PHE A 162 -9.76 -2.72 -10.49
CA PHE A 162 -8.56 -3.17 -11.22
C PHE A 162 -7.80 -4.26 -10.49
N LYS A 163 -6.92 -4.93 -11.25
CA LYS A 163 -5.87 -5.83 -10.76
C LYS A 163 -4.51 -5.30 -11.21
N ASN A 164 -3.55 -5.36 -10.30
CA ASN A 164 -2.17 -4.98 -10.59
C ASN A 164 -1.26 -6.13 -10.15
N THR A 165 -0.38 -6.56 -11.04
CA THR A 165 0.65 -7.57 -10.75
C THR A 165 2.00 -7.00 -11.10
N GLY A 166 2.96 -7.08 -10.18
CA GLY A 166 4.27 -6.48 -10.38
C GLY A 166 5.40 -7.22 -9.69
N LEU A 167 6.60 -6.78 -10.02
CA LEU A 167 7.85 -7.19 -9.41
C LEU A 167 8.46 -5.98 -8.71
N LYS A 168 8.92 -6.19 -7.48
CA LYS A 168 9.65 -5.20 -6.70
C LYS A 168 11.03 -5.74 -6.37
N LEU A 169 12.06 -4.91 -6.45
CA LEU A 169 13.40 -5.21 -6.02
C LEU A 169 13.85 -4.14 -5.04
N THR A 170 14.12 -4.55 -3.80
CA THR A 170 14.71 -3.68 -2.79
C THR A 170 16.18 -4.01 -2.63
N TYR A 171 17.03 -3.00 -2.69
CA TYR A 171 18.44 -3.10 -2.31
C TYR A 171 18.70 -2.21 -1.11
N ALA A 172 19.31 -2.76 -0.08
CA ALA A 172 19.72 -2.02 1.09
C ALA A 172 21.20 -2.26 1.40
N LYS A 173 21.89 -1.19 1.81
CA LYS A 173 23.29 -1.27 2.26
C LYS A 173 23.48 -0.42 3.51
N ARG A 174 24.17 -0.97 4.50
CA ARG A 174 24.48 -0.27 5.75
C ARG A 174 25.98 -0.04 5.85
N GLY A 175 26.37 1.21 6.02
CA GLY A 175 27.73 1.62 6.40
C GLY A 175 27.84 1.87 7.90
N PRO A 176 29.00 2.29 8.41
CA PRO A 176 29.20 2.57 9.84
C PRO A 176 28.30 3.69 10.38
N GLN A 177 28.07 4.73 9.60
CA GLN A 177 27.29 5.92 9.99
C GLN A 177 26.20 6.27 8.99
N TRP A 178 25.90 5.40 8.04
CA TRP A 178 24.90 5.65 7.03
C TRP A 178 24.18 4.37 6.62
N SER A 179 23.00 4.52 6.06
CA SER A 179 22.33 3.45 5.33
C SER A 179 21.68 4.00 4.07
N PHE A 180 21.64 3.16 3.06
CA PHE A 180 21.01 3.44 1.77
C PHE A 180 20.01 2.34 1.45
N VAL A 181 18.81 2.73 1.03
CA VAL A 181 17.77 1.82 0.55
C VAL A 181 17.28 2.32 -0.80
N SER A 182 17.20 1.44 -1.77
CA SER A 182 16.61 1.72 -3.08
C SER A 182 15.56 0.70 -3.42
N ASN A 183 14.46 1.14 -4.00
CA ASN A 183 13.39 0.28 -4.49
C ASN A 183 13.17 0.52 -5.98
N LEU A 184 13.06 -0.56 -6.72
CA LEU A 184 12.65 -0.60 -8.11
C LEU A 184 11.34 -1.40 -8.18
N TYR A 185 10.36 -0.88 -8.90
CA TYR A 185 9.08 -1.54 -9.12
C TYR A 185 8.72 -1.49 -10.60
N THR A 186 8.20 -2.60 -11.12
CA THR A 186 7.54 -2.65 -12.42
C THR A 186 6.30 -3.52 -12.31
N GLY A 187 5.21 -3.12 -12.96
CA GLY A 187 3.94 -3.82 -12.88
C GLY A 187 3.00 -3.51 -14.02
N LYS A 188 1.94 -4.27 -14.07
CA LYS A 188 0.85 -4.09 -15.04
C LYS A 188 -0.45 -3.95 -14.29
N ARG A 189 -1.13 -2.83 -14.51
CA ARG A 189 -2.48 -2.59 -14.02
C ARG A 189 -3.47 -2.82 -15.14
N LYS A 190 -4.51 -3.60 -14.83
CA LYS A 190 -5.61 -3.87 -15.74
C LYS A 190 -6.93 -3.57 -15.05
N TYR A 191 -7.71 -2.72 -15.66
CA TYR A 191 -9.06 -2.38 -15.20
C TYR A 191 -10.06 -3.43 -15.68
N ASP A 192 -11.09 -3.67 -14.87
CA ASP A 192 -12.09 -4.70 -15.18
C ASP A 192 -12.97 -4.26 -16.37
N GLU A 193 -13.31 -2.96 -16.46
CA GLU A 193 -14.11 -2.40 -17.54
C GLU A 193 -13.51 -1.13 -18.16
N ALA A 194 -14.02 -0.73 -19.29
CA ALA A 194 -13.69 0.56 -19.92
C ALA A 194 -14.35 1.70 -19.16
N ASN A 195 -13.63 2.81 -18.97
CA ASN A 195 -14.20 4.02 -18.44
C ASN A 195 -15.25 4.55 -19.44
N PRO A 196 -16.52 4.70 -19.04
CA PRO A 196 -17.60 5.01 -19.97
C PRO A 196 -17.50 6.44 -20.55
N ILE A 197 -16.84 7.37 -19.85
CA ILE A 197 -16.62 8.74 -20.32
C ILE A 197 -15.60 8.76 -21.46
N PHE A 198 -14.54 7.95 -21.37
CA PHE A 198 -13.45 7.93 -22.36
C PHE A 198 -13.57 6.78 -23.37
N GLY A 199 -14.46 5.82 -23.15
CA GLY A 199 -14.67 4.67 -24.02
C GLY A 199 -13.52 3.68 -24.08
N GLN A 200 -12.57 3.74 -23.15
CA GLN A 200 -11.38 2.88 -23.10
C GLN A 200 -11.00 2.49 -21.68
N ARG A 201 -10.30 1.35 -21.54
CA ARG A 201 -9.73 0.93 -20.27
C ARG A 201 -8.53 1.81 -19.91
N ALA A 202 -8.38 2.14 -18.64
CA ALA A 202 -7.23 2.87 -18.12
C ALA A 202 -6.03 1.94 -17.82
N ASP A 203 -5.89 0.82 -18.57
CA ASP A 203 -4.78 -0.12 -18.40
C ASP A 203 -3.43 0.58 -18.49
N ALA A 204 -2.48 0.22 -17.64
CA ALA A 204 -1.18 0.87 -17.57
C ALA A 204 -0.04 -0.10 -17.25
N ASP A 205 1.10 0.13 -17.88
CA ASP A 205 2.38 -0.38 -17.42
C ASP A 205 2.96 0.61 -16.39
N GLU A 206 3.29 0.10 -15.20
CA GLU A 206 3.80 0.91 -14.10
C GLU A 206 5.29 0.70 -13.92
N PHE A 207 6.00 1.78 -13.64
CA PHE A 207 7.40 1.77 -13.26
C PHE A 207 7.64 2.80 -12.18
N ALA A 208 8.38 2.41 -11.13
CA ALA A 208 8.79 3.33 -10.08
C ALA A 208 10.20 3.00 -9.60
N ILE A 209 10.97 4.04 -9.31
CA ILE A 209 12.26 3.95 -8.65
C ILE A 209 12.31 4.99 -7.55
N ASN A 210 12.81 4.60 -6.39
CA ASN A 210 13.15 5.52 -5.32
C ASN A 210 14.45 5.11 -4.64
N GLY A 211 15.07 6.08 -3.96
CA GLY A 211 16.25 5.86 -3.15
C GLY A 211 16.21 6.77 -1.93
N THR A 212 16.56 6.21 -0.78
CA THR A 212 16.63 6.95 0.49
C THR A 212 18.01 6.74 1.11
N PHE A 213 18.64 7.83 1.46
CA PHE A 213 19.90 7.83 2.17
C PHE A 213 19.70 8.36 3.58
N PHE A 214 20.12 7.59 4.57
CA PHE A 214 20.08 7.96 5.99
C PHE A 214 21.50 8.17 6.51
N TRP A 215 21.71 9.30 7.16
CA TRP A 215 22.92 9.53 7.92
C TRP A 215 22.62 9.36 9.41
N HIS A 216 23.34 8.48 10.09
CA HIS A 216 23.15 8.18 11.50
C HIS A 216 24.10 9.02 12.35
N ASN A 217 23.66 9.41 13.54
CA ASN A 217 24.47 10.19 14.50
C ASN A 217 24.99 11.52 13.96
N LEU A 218 24.20 12.21 13.15
CA LEU A 218 24.51 13.57 12.75
C LEU A 218 24.57 14.44 14.01
N PHE A 219 25.69 15.12 14.24
CA PHE A 219 25.96 15.94 15.44
C PHE A 219 25.99 15.16 16.78
N GLY A 220 26.20 13.86 16.80
CA GLY A 220 26.26 13.07 18.04
C GLY A 220 24.93 12.87 18.75
N VAL A 221 23.81 13.16 18.09
CA VAL A 221 22.46 12.88 18.58
C VAL A 221 22.02 11.52 18.05
N ASN A 222 21.70 10.58 18.96
CA ASN A 222 21.16 9.25 18.65
C ASN A 222 19.66 9.32 18.45
#